data_bc0058b900d06ca078878e38e5cdcc12
#
_entry.id   bc0058b900d06ca078878e38e5cdcc12
#
_cell.length_a   1.000
_cell.length_b   1.000
_cell.length_c   1.000
_cell.angle_alpha   90.00
_cell.angle_beta   90.00
_cell.angle_gamma   90.00
#
_symmetry.space_group_name_H-M   'P 1'
#
loop_
_entity.id
_entity.type
_entity.pdbx_description
1 polymer ?
#
loop_
_entity_poly.entity_id
_entity_poly.type
_entity_poly.pdbx_seq_one_letter_code
_entity_poly.pdbx_strand_id
1 'polypeptide(L)'
;MKTKDKKNYLKKAKNWNMVLLVLKALGLLTSIVGLRGVLNPDKSLYTEAVYGSSATQLYEQANSIGTKAYAVIGVIISITILIMLISAHKKLKEGVPTAKTPYYLHLFWIVTGIIYSLLFTPKIEIQGFTEFASMISIVSIGLQALVSLPAIFSIIYLFKAETEA
;
A
#
# COMPACT_ATOMS: atom_id res chain seq x y z
N MET A 1 28.51 18.82 18.05
CA MET A 1 28.41 18.05 16.79
C MET A 1 27.12 17.21 16.76
N LYS A 2 26.82 16.40 17.78
CA LYS A 2 25.64 15.51 17.87
C LYS A 2 24.27 16.18 17.60
N THR A 3 24.01 17.38 18.13
CA THR A 3 22.71 18.08 17.98
C THR A 3 22.41 18.48 16.53
N LYS A 4 23.45 18.80 15.73
CA LYS A 4 23.30 19.17 14.31
C LYS A 4 22.91 17.96 13.46
N ASP A 5 23.50 16.81 13.75
CA ASP A 5 23.24 15.56 13.03
C ASP A 5 21.83 15.03 13.33
N LYS A 6 21.41 15.07 14.60
CA LYS A 6 20.03 14.75 14.99
C LYS A 6 19.00 15.58 14.21
N LYS A 7 19.20 16.91 14.14
CA LYS A 7 18.30 17.81 13.40
C LYS A 7 18.26 17.48 11.90
N ASN A 8 19.40 17.10 11.33
CA ASN A 8 19.48 16.69 9.93
C ASN A 8 18.71 15.37 9.66
N TYR A 9 18.84 14.38 10.56
CA TYR A 9 18.11 13.11 10.43
C TYR A 9 16.59 13.30 10.58
N LEU A 10 16.13 14.14 11.51
CA LEU A 10 14.71 14.47 11.63
C LEU A 10 14.18 15.20 10.39
N LYS A 11 14.98 16.09 9.77
CA LYS A 11 14.62 16.72 8.49
C LYS A 11 14.47 15.70 7.37
N LYS A 12 15.38 14.72 7.29
CA LYS A 12 15.29 13.63 6.29
C LYS A 12 14.06 12.75 6.55
N ALA A 13 13.82 12.36 7.80
CA ALA A 13 12.62 11.62 8.18
C ALA A 13 11.33 12.38 7.81
N LYS A 14 11.28 13.69 8.06
CA LYS A 14 10.15 14.55 7.67
C LYS A 14 9.90 14.51 6.16
N ASN A 15 10.94 14.61 5.35
CA ASN A 15 10.80 14.61 3.89
C ASN A 15 10.25 13.28 3.39
N TRP A 16 10.78 12.16 3.87
CA TRP A 16 10.29 10.83 3.50
C TRP A 16 8.87 10.55 4.02
N ASN A 17 8.54 11.03 5.23
CA ASN A 17 7.18 10.99 5.74
C ASN A 17 6.21 11.78 4.84
N MET A 18 6.62 12.94 4.31
CA MET A 18 5.80 13.72 3.38
C MET A 18 5.54 12.97 2.08
N VAL A 19 6.57 12.34 1.50
CA VAL A 19 6.43 11.48 0.31
C VAL A 19 5.42 10.36 0.58
N LEU A 20 5.58 9.65 1.72
CA LEU A 20 4.66 8.57 2.10
C LEU A 20 3.23 9.07 2.29
N LEU A 21 3.07 10.23 2.93
CA LEU A 21 1.76 10.86 3.17
C LEU A 21 1.04 11.15 1.85
N VAL A 22 1.74 11.74 0.87
CA VAL A 22 1.18 12.03 -0.46
C VAL A 22 0.79 10.73 -1.17
N LEU A 23 1.67 9.74 -1.19
CA LEU A 23 1.38 8.44 -1.82
C LEU A 23 0.18 7.75 -1.16
N LYS A 24 0.09 7.80 0.18
CA LYS A 24 -1.05 7.24 0.93
C LYS A 24 -2.34 7.99 0.66
N ALA A 25 -2.32 9.31 0.57
CA ALA A 25 -3.50 10.10 0.24
C ALA A 25 -4.02 9.78 -1.16
N LEU A 26 -3.14 9.72 -2.16
CA LEU A 26 -3.51 9.32 -3.53
C LEU A 26 -4.05 7.88 -3.58
N GLY A 27 -3.39 6.93 -2.92
CA GLY A 27 -3.84 5.54 -2.84
C GLY A 27 -5.19 5.41 -2.13
N LEU A 28 -5.45 6.19 -1.08
CA LEU A 28 -6.75 6.18 -0.40
C LEU A 28 -7.85 6.74 -1.31
N LEU A 29 -7.60 7.82 -2.04
CA LEU A 29 -8.56 8.39 -2.99
C LEU A 29 -8.94 7.36 -4.06
N THR A 30 -7.96 6.70 -4.68
CA THR A 30 -8.23 5.64 -5.66
C THR A 30 -8.99 4.47 -5.06
N SER A 31 -8.67 4.07 -3.82
CA SER A 31 -9.39 2.99 -3.13
C SER A 31 -10.85 3.35 -2.85
N ILE A 32 -11.13 4.59 -2.43
CA ILE A 32 -12.51 5.05 -2.18
C ILE A 32 -13.31 5.09 -3.48
N VAL A 33 -12.72 5.64 -4.55
CA VAL A 33 -13.39 5.69 -5.88
C VAL A 33 -13.67 4.27 -6.39
N GLY A 34 -12.71 3.35 -6.26
CA GLY A 34 -12.83 1.97 -6.69
C GLY A 34 -13.74 1.11 -5.81
N LEU A 35 -14.00 1.53 -4.57
CA LEU A 35 -14.71 0.70 -3.58
C LEU A 35 -16.11 0.29 -4.05
N ARG A 36 -16.83 1.17 -4.75
CA ARG A 36 -18.17 0.85 -5.30
C ARG A 36 -18.12 -0.33 -6.26
N GLY A 37 -17.12 -0.35 -7.16
CA GLY A 37 -16.95 -1.45 -8.12
C GLY A 37 -16.56 -2.77 -7.44
N VAL A 38 -15.76 -2.70 -6.37
CA VAL A 38 -15.38 -3.89 -5.60
C VAL A 38 -16.56 -4.43 -4.79
N LEU A 39 -17.38 -3.56 -4.20
CA LEU A 39 -18.54 -3.99 -3.40
C LEU A 39 -19.67 -4.53 -4.26
N ASN A 40 -19.80 -4.05 -5.50
CA ASN A 40 -20.82 -4.48 -6.44
C ASN A 40 -20.21 -4.66 -7.84
N PRO A 41 -19.44 -5.76 -8.06
CA PRO A 41 -18.81 -6.02 -9.35
C PRO A 41 -19.86 -6.28 -10.44
N ASP A 42 -19.70 -5.62 -11.58
CA ASP A 42 -20.58 -5.78 -12.73
C ASP A 42 -20.21 -7.08 -13.47
N LYS A 43 -21.14 -8.06 -13.43
CA LYS A 43 -20.97 -9.35 -14.08
C LYS A 43 -20.75 -9.24 -15.59
N SER A 44 -21.29 -8.22 -16.22
CA SER A 44 -21.17 -8.02 -17.68
C SER A 44 -19.73 -7.76 -18.15
N LEU A 45 -18.85 -7.34 -17.24
CA LEU A 45 -17.43 -7.12 -17.51
C LEU A 45 -16.62 -8.42 -17.54
N TYR A 46 -17.14 -9.51 -16.96
CA TYR A 46 -16.47 -10.82 -16.85
C TYR A 46 -16.96 -11.76 -17.93
N THR A 47 -16.58 -11.51 -19.17
CA THR A 47 -17.01 -12.30 -20.32
C THR A 47 -15.91 -13.28 -20.77
N GLU A 48 -16.33 -14.41 -21.39
CA GLU A 48 -15.39 -15.36 -21.98
C GLU A 48 -14.56 -14.75 -23.11
N ALA A 49 -15.10 -13.75 -23.81
CA ALA A 49 -14.37 -13.00 -24.83
C ALA A 49 -13.14 -12.27 -24.27
N VAL A 50 -13.19 -11.83 -22.99
CA VAL A 50 -12.10 -11.09 -22.35
C VAL A 50 -11.22 -12.01 -21.50
N TYR A 51 -11.83 -12.94 -20.75
CA TYR A 51 -11.14 -13.74 -19.72
C TYR A 51 -11.11 -15.25 -20.03
N GLY A 52 -11.60 -15.67 -21.20
CA GLY A 52 -11.68 -17.07 -21.57
C GLY A 52 -12.49 -17.90 -20.57
N SER A 53 -12.09 -19.14 -20.34
CA SER A 53 -12.72 -20.05 -19.37
C SER A 53 -12.64 -19.57 -17.92
N SER A 54 -11.78 -18.61 -17.61
CA SER A 54 -11.61 -18.06 -16.25
C SER A 54 -12.66 -17.00 -15.87
N ALA A 55 -13.50 -16.55 -16.80
CA ALA A 55 -14.46 -15.46 -16.60
C ALA A 55 -15.35 -15.65 -15.38
N THR A 56 -15.97 -16.81 -15.22
CA THR A 56 -16.86 -17.14 -14.10
C THR A 56 -16.11 -17.15 -12.78
N GLN A 57 -14.94 -17.79 -12.72
CA GLN A 57 -14.12 -17.86 -11.52
C GLN A 57 -13.65 -16.47 -11.05
N LEU A 58 -13.27 -15.61 -12.01
CA LEU A 58 -12.85 -14.23 -11.71
C LEU A 58 -14.01 -13.40 -11.15
N TYR A 59 -15.21 -13.56 -11.72
CA TYR A 59 -16.39 -12.87 -11.17
C TYR A 59 -16.73 -13.37 -9.76
N GLU A 60 -16.74 -14.68 -9.51
CA GLU A 60 -17.00 -15.25 -8.19
C GLU A 60 -15.97 -14.77 -7.16
N GLN A 61 -14.70 -14.73 -7.52
CA GLN A 61 -13.63 -14.17 -6.69
C GLN A 61 -13.89 -12.69 -6.39
N ALA A 62 -14.16 -11.88 -7.40
CA ALA A 62 -14.43 -10.45 -7.24
C ALA A 62 -15.67 -10.21 -6.37
N ASN A 63 -16.71 -11.05 -6.52
CA ASN A 63 -17.95 -10.96 -5.77
C ASN A 63 -17.90 -11.61 -4.37
N SER A 64 -16.79 -12.28 -4.02
CA SER A 64 -16.65 -12.99 -2.75
C SER A 64 -16.68 -12.04 -1.55
N ILE A 65 -17.21 -12.52 -0.43
CA ILE A 65 -17.21 -11.80 0.85
C ILE A 65 -15.77 -11.47 1.28
N GLY A 66 -14.83 -12.38 1.05
CA GLY A 66 -13.42 -12.17 1.37
C GLY A 66 -12.82 -10.97 0.64
N THR A 67 -13.04 -10.85 -0.68
CA THR A 67 -12.56 -9.71 -1.48
C THR A 67 -13.19 -8.39 -1.01
N LYS A 68 -14.49 -8.37 -0.77
CA LYS A 68 -15.21 -7.18 -0.28
C LYS A 68 -14.74 -6.77 1.11
N ALA A 69 -14.63 -7.71 2.03
CA ALA A 69 -14.15 -7.46 3.39
C ALA A 69 -12.71 -6.94 3.37
N TYR A 70 -11.82 -7.55 2.58
CA TYR A 70 -10.44 -7.09 2.43
C TYR A 70 -10.37 -5.63 1.93
N ALA A 71 -11.18 -5.27 0.94
CA ALA A 71 -11.23 -3.91 0.42
C ALA A 71 -11.69 -2.89 1.46
N VAL A 72 -12.77 -3.20 2.22
CA VAL A 72 -13.28 -2.31 3.29
C VAL A 72 -12.24 -2.15 4.40
N ILE A 73 -11.66 -3.25 4.87
CA ILE A 73 -10.58 -3.23 5.89
C ILE A 73 -9.40 -2.41 5.38
N GLY A 74 -9.04 -2.55 4.10
CA GLY A 74 -7.97 -1.80 3.46
C GLY A 74 -8.18 -0.28 3.48
N VAL A 75 -9.40 0.17 3.24
CA VAL A 75 -9.77 1.59 3.35
C VAL A 75 -9.64 2.07 4.79
N ILE A 76 -10.17 1.32 5.77
CA ILE A 76 -10.08 1.68 7.20
C ILE A 76 -8.63 1.79 7.65
N ILE A 77 -7.80 0.79 7.34
CA ILE A 77 -6.36 0.79 7.68
C ILE A 77 -5.65 1.96 6.98
N SER A 78 -5.98 2.26 5.72
CA SER A 78 -5.37 3.37 4.99
C SER A 78 -5.71 4.73 5.59
N ILE A 79 -6.94 4.94 6.05
CA ILE A 79 -7.36 6.13 6.80
C ILE A 79 -6.57 6.24 8.11
N THR A 80 -6.47 5.14 8.86
CA THR A 80 -5.74 5.10 10.13
C THR A 80 -4.27 5.48 9.93
N ILE A 81 -3.60 4.86 8.94
CA ILE A 81 -2.20 5.18 8.60
C ILE A 81 -2.07 6.65 8.22
N LEU A 82 -2.98 7.19 7.40
CA LEU A 82 -2.92 8.58 6.94
C LEU A 82 -3.00 9.56 8.12
N ILE A 83 -3.92 9.35 9.06
CA ILE A 83 -4.07 10.17 10.27
C ILE A 83 -2.78 10.12 11.11
N MET A 84 -2.21 8.92 11.28
CA MET A 84 -0.95 8.75 12.02
C MET A 84 0.23 9.43 11.33
N LEU A 85 0.31 9.39 9.99
CA LEU A 85 1.36 10.06 9.21
C LEU A 85 1.25 11.59 9.29
N ILE A 86 0.02 12.15 9.32
CA ILE A 86 -0.22 13.58 9.53
C ILE A 86 0.27 13.99 10.91
N SER A 87 -0.06 13.23 11.95
CA SER A 87 0.42 13.45 13.31
C SER A 87 1.95 13.39 13.40
N ALA A 88 2.55 12.37 12.77
CA ALA A 88 4.00 12.23 12.68
C ALA A 88 4.64 13.43 11.95
N HIS A 89 4.03 13.90 10.86
CA HIS A 89 4.52 15.06 10.11
C HIS A 89 4.56 16.33 10.96
N LYS A 90 3.52 16.58 11.77
CA LYS A 90 3.47 17.74 12.69
C LYS A 90 4.63 17.70 13.67
N LYS A 91 4.85 16.57 14.36
CA LYS A 91 5.97 16.41 15.31
C LYS A 91 7.33 16.62 14.64
N LEU A 92 7.54 16.01 13.47
CA LEU A 92 8.78 16.16 12.72
C LEU A 92 9.03 17.58 12.21
N LYS A 93 7.96 18.34 11.93
CA LYS A 93 8.04 19.77 11.59
C LYS A 93 8.55 20.62 12.78
N GLU A 94 8.17 20.24 13.98
CA GLU A 94 8.61 20.86 15.25
C GLU A 94 10.02 20.39 15.68
N GLY A 95 10.65 19.48 14.92
CA GLY A 95 11.96 18.92 15.24
C GLY A 95 11.91 17.88 16.37
N VAL A 96 10.73 17.33 16.64
CA VAL A 96 10.51 16.29 17.66
C VAL A 96 10.45 14.91 17.00
N PRO A 97 11.14 13.89 17.55
CA PRO A 97 11.00 12.50 17.10
C PRO A 97 9.55 12.01 17.21
N THR A 98 9.16 11.15 16.31
CA THR A 98 7.81 10.56 16.30
C THR A 98 7.87 9.05 16.42
N ALA A 99 6.75 8.41 16.84
CA ALA A 99 6.62 6.97 16.86
C ALA A 99 6.80 6.37 15.44
N LYS A 100 7.39 5.20 15.36
CA LYS A 100 7.62 4.47 14.10
C LYS A 100 6.42 3.61 13.68
N THR A 101 5.40 3.53 14.54
CA THR A 101 4.19 2.72 14.35
C THR A 101 3.50 2.93 13.00
N PRO A 102 3.27 4.17 12.48
CA PRO A 102 2.60 4.35 11.19
C PRO A 102 3.38 3.72 10.03
N TYR A 103 4.70 3.75 10.09
CA TYR A 103 5.55 3.17 9.05
C TYR A 103 5.55 1.64 9.10
N TYR A 104 5.62 1.04 10.30
CA TYR A 104 5.50 -0.41 10.48
C TYR A 104 4.13 -0.92 10.05
N LEU A 105 3.05 -0.23 10.43
CA LEU A 105 1.70 -0.59 10.02
C LEU A 105 1.54 -0.52 8.48
N HIS A 106 2.15 0.49 7.84
CA HIS A 106 2.17 0.59 6.39
C HIS A 106 2.89 -0.59 5.73
N LEU A 107 4.10 -0.94 6.21
CA LEU A 107 4.87 -2.06 5.69
C LEU A 107 4.14 -3.40 5.91
N PHE A 108 3.58 -3.60 7.10
CA PHE A 108 2.76 -4.77 7.40
C PHE A 108 1.59 -4.91 6.43
N TRP A 109 0.89 -3.79 6.14
CA TRP A 109 -0.24 -3.81 5.22
C TRP A 109 0.18 -4.14 3.77
N ILE A 110 1.35 -3.66 3.31
CA ILE A 110 1.91 -4.04 2.01
C ILE A 110 2.17 -5.55 1.96
N VAL A 111 2.85 -6.10 2.98
CA VAL A 111 3.13 -7.54 3.05
C VAL A 111 1.84 -8.36 3.04
N THR A 112 0.83 -7.94 3.82
CA THR A 112 -0.50 -8.56 3.82
C THR A 112 -1.13 -8.54 2.43
N GLY A 113 -1.00 -7.43 1.69
CA GLY A 113 -1.48 -7.30 0.32
C GLY A 113 -0.80 -8.27 -0.66
N ILE A 114 0.52 -8.41 -0.55
CA ILE A 114 1.29 -9.37 -1.37
C ILE A 114 0.83 -10.81 -1.07
N ILE A 115 0.73 -11.18 0.21
CA ILE A 115 0.28 -12.51 0.64
C ILE A 115 -1.16 -12.77 0.13
N TYR A 116 -2.06 -11.79 0.31
CA TYR A 116 -3.43 -11.91 -0.18
C TYR A 116 -3.47 -12.13 -1.70
N SER A 117 -2.70 -11.36 -2.45
CA SER A 117 -2.61 -11.50 -3.91
C SER A 117 -2.09 -12.87 -4.34
N LEU A 118 -1.06 -13.39 -3.66
CA LEU A 118 -0.47 -14.69 -4.00
C LEU A 118 -1.39 -15.88 -3.68
N LEU A 119 -2.18 -15.77 -2.60
CA LEU A 119 -3.01 -16.88 -2.12
C LEU A 119 -4.42 -16.88 -2.72
N PHE A 120 -4.98 -15.70 -2.98
CA PHE A 120 -6.41 -15.55 -3.32
C PHE A 120 -6.68 -15.00 -4.71
N THR A 121 -5.66 -14.49 -5.43
CA THR A 121 -5.88 -14.05 -6.82
C THR A 121 -5.83 -15.27 -7.75
N PRO A 122 -6.89 -15.54 -8.54
CA PRO A 122 -6.89 -16.62 -9.50
C PRO A 122 -5.77 -16.43 -10.53
N LYS A 123 -5.10 -17.52 -10.87
CA LYS A 123 -4.15 -17.51 -11.99
C LYS A 123 -4.96 -17.45 -13.27
N ILE A 124 -4.84 -16.36 -14.00
CA ILE A 124 -5.52 -16.17 -15.28
C ILE A 124 -4.71 -16.89 -16.34
N GLU A 125 -5.23 -18.00 -16.85
CA GLU A 125 -4.67 -18.68 -18.01
C GLU A 125 -5.36 -18.16 -19.28
N ILE A 126 -4.93 -17.01 -19.77
CA ILE A 126 -5.36 -16.53 -21.09
C ILE A 126 -4.38 -17.15 -22.10
N GLN A 127 -4.89 -17.99 -23.00
CA GLN A 127 -4.08 -18.56 -24.08
C GLN A 127 -3.39 -17.45 -24.87
N GLY A 128 -2.04 -17.50 -24.95
CA GLY A 128 -1.21 -16.49 -25.60
C GLY A 128 -0.83 -15.26 -24.73
N PHE A 129 -1.32 -15.15 -23.48
CA PHE A 129 -1.05 -14.00 -22.58
C PHE A 129 -0.47 -14.40 -21.22
N THR A 130 -0.09 -15.67 -21.03
CA THR A 130 0.43 -16.17 -19.73
C THR A 130 1.71 -15.43 -19.30
N GLU A 131 2.59 -15.12 -20.27
CA GLU A 131 3.81 -14.35 -20.02
C GLU A 131 3.48 -12.90 -19.60
N PHE A 132 2.48 -12.29 -20.22
CA PHE A 132 2.03 -10.93 -19.91
C PHE A 132 1.41 -10.85 -18.51
N ALA A 133 0.60 -11.83 -18.11
CA ALA A 133 0.03 -11.92 -16.77
C ALA A 133 1.10 -12.06 -15.69
N SER A 134 2.15 -12.87 -15.94
CA SER A 134 3.29 -12.99 -15.02
C SER A 134 4.09 -11.68 -14.92
N MET A 135 4.29 -10.98 -16.03
CA MET A 135 4.96 -9.69 -16.07
C MET A 135 4.19 -8.61 -15.28
N ILE A 136 2.86 -8.55 -15.41
CA ILE A 136 2.01 -7.65 -14.61
C ILE A 136 2.18 -7.92 -13.11
N SER A 137 2.23 -9.19 -12.72
CA SER A 137 2.42 -9.57 -11.31
C SER A 137 3.78 -9.11 -10.78
N ILE A 138 4.85 -9.29 -11.53
CA ILE A 138 6.21 -8.85 -11.17
C ILE A 138 6.27 -7.32 -11.06
N VAL A 139 5.69 -6.60 -12.02
CA VAL A 139 5.62 -5.12 -12.01
C VAL A 139 4.82 -4.64 -10.80
N SER A 140 3.71 -5.29 -10.47
CA SER A 140 2.89 -4.96 -9.30
C SER A 140 3.66 -5.11 -7.99
N ILE A 141 4.41 -6.21 -7.82
CA ILE A 141 5.27 -6.42 -6.65
C ILE A 141 6.39 -5.37 -6.62
N GLY A 142 7.01 -5.07 -7.76
CA GLY A 142 8.04 -4.03 -7.88
C GLY A 142 7.52 -2.65 -7.48
N LEU A 143 6.33 -2.27 -7.90
CA LEU A 143 5.68 -1.01 -7.49
C LEU A 143 5.39 -0.99 -5.98
N GLN A 144 4.94 -2.09 -5.39
CA GLN A 144 4.71 -2.18 -3.94
C GLN A 144 6.03 -2.03 -3.17
N ALA A 145 7.12 -2.61 -3.65
CA ALA A 145 8.45 -2.42 -3.08
C ALA A 145 8.88 -0.95 -3.14
N LEU A 146 8.69 -0.26 -4.27
CA LEU A 146 9.00 1.17 -4.42
C LEU A 146 8.18 2.04 -3.46
N VAL A 147 6.88 1.77 -3.32
CA VAL A 147 6.00 2.50 -2.40
C VAL A 147 6.34 2.25 -0.93
N SER A 148 7.04 1.15 -0.61
CA SER A 148 7.53 0.86 0.74
C SER A 148 8.76 1.68 1.14
N LEU A 149 9.59 2.13 0.19
CA LEU A 149 10.85 2.82 0.46
C LEU A 149 10.70 4.06 1.35
N PRO A 150 9.71 4.95 1.17
CA PRO A 150 9.55 6.11 2.05
C PRO A 150 9.33 5.73 3.52
N ALA A 151 8.62 4.64 3.79
CA ALA A 151 8.44 4.14 5.16
C ALA A 151 9.76 3.62 5.74
N ILE A 152 10.50 2.84 4.96
CA ILE A 152 11.80 2.28 5.36
C ILE A 152 12.78 3.41 5.68
N PHE A 153 12.92 4.39 4.79
CA PHE A 153 13.81 5.53 5.02
C PHE A 153 13.38 6.39 6.22
N SER A 154 12.08 6.58 6.43
CA SER A 154 11.58 7.27 7.62
C SER A 154 12.01 6.56 8.89
N ILE A 155 11.87 5.24 8.96
CA ILE A 155 12.31 4.41 10.10
C ILE A 155 13.81 4.54 10.32
N ILE A 156 14.62 4.39 9.26
CA ILE A 156 16.09 4.48 9.36
C ILE A 156 16.53 5.83 9.92
N TYR A 157 15.97 6.94 9.42
CA TYR A 157 16.35 8.26 9.89
C TYR A 157 15.83 8.58 11.29
N LEU A 158 14.70 8.02 11.70
CA LEU A 158 14.22 8.13 13.08
C LEU A 158 15.14 7.38 14.05
N PHE A 159 15.58 6.17 13.71
CA PHE A 159 16.58 5.45 14.53
C PHE A 159 17.88 6.22 14.64
N LYS A 160 18.43 6.74 13.52
CA LYS A 160 19.63 7.57 13.56
C LYS A 160 19.47 8.82 14.41
N ALA A 161 18.30 9.44 14.41
CA ALA A 161 18.01 10.61 15.25
C ALA A 161 17.93 10.27 16.74
N GLU A 162 17.57 9.04 17.11
CA GLU A 162 17.54 8.54 18.49
C GLU A 162 18.92 8.18 19.01
N THR A 163 19.79 7.57 18.17
CA THR A 163 21.16 7.20 18.57
C THR A 163 22.08 8.38 18.76
N GLU A 164 21.74 9.55 18.20
CA GLU A 164 22.48 10.81 18.38
C GLU A 164 21.91 11.69 19.54
N ALA A 165 20.99 11.14 20.33
CA ALA A 165 20.43 11.81 21.51
C ALA A 165 21.26 11.48 22.74
#